data_a31c909e6dfd62e01e7d701858967421
#
_entry.id   a31c909e6dfd62e01e7d701858967421
#
_cell.length_a   1.000
_cell.length_b   1.000
_cell.length_c   1.000
_cell.angle_alpha   90.00
_cell.angle_beta   90.00
_cell.angle_gamma   90.00
#
_symmetry.space_group_name_H-M   'P 1'
#
loop_
_entity.id
_entity.type
_entity.pdbx_description
1 polymer ?
#
loop_
_entity_poly.entity_id
_entity_poly.type
_entity_poly.pdbx_seq_one_letter_code
_entity_poly.pdbx_strand_id
1 'polypeptide(L)'
;MAETESCSASGVQPTRESLLSRFGAVAGRRISGRAGVYRVETVIEKPTPTEAEQRLMVPGIRAGYYLCFFGTHVFTPTLMDLLARMLESDPHRTVTLSAALAELARQEQYLALEDTGRRYDLGARYGLLTAQLALALNGRDRNEVLTHLLELLAEREMTTGEGEPHGR
;
A
#
# COMPACT_ATOMS: atom_id res chain seq x y z
N MET A 1 17.89 30.59 -3.16
CA MET A 1 18.20 29.38 -2.41
C MET A 1 16.92 28.89 -1.82
N ALA A 2 16.31 27.82 -2.32
CA ALA A 2 15.17 27.21 -1.65
C ALA A 2 15.75 26.43 -0.48
N GLU A 3 15.47 26.87 0.74
CA GLU A 3 15.66 26.04 1.92
C GLU A 3 14.78 24.82 1.72
N THR A 4 15.43 23.67 1.51
CA THR A 4 14.76 22.37 1.51
C THR A 4 14.47 22.09 2.99
N GLU A 5 13.31 22.54 3.47
CA GLU A 5 12.84 22.11 4.77
C GLU A 5 12.79 20.58 4.74
N SER A 6 13.60 19.96 5.58
CA SER A 6 13.58 18.51 5.74
C SER A 6 12.21 18.13 6.29
N CYS A 7 11.50 17.28 5.59
CA CYS A 7 10.18 16.81 6.00
C CYS A 7 10.08 15.30 5.81
N SER A 8 9.26 14.66 6.62
CA SER A 8 8.94 13.27 6.46
C SER A 8 8.04 13.06 5.24
N ALA A 9 8.26 11.94 4.54
CA ALA A 9 7.47 11.57 3.37
C ALA A 9 7.18 10.08 3.31
N SER A 10 6.02 9.71 2.79
CA SER A 10 5.62 8.32 2.58
C SER A 10 5.01 8.12 1.20
N GLY A 11 5.37 7.02 0.56
CA GLY A 11 4.71 6.56 -0.65
C GLY A 11 3.30 6.06 -0.35
N VAL A 12 2.33 6.50 -1.15
CA VAL A 12 0.93 6.08 -1.04
C VAL A 12 0.38 5.68 -2.40
N GLN A 13 -0.68 4.88 -2.39
CA GLN A 13 -1.37 4.49 -3.61
C GLN A 13 -2.88 4.50 -3.39
N PRO A 14 -3.68 5.02 -4.36
CA PRO A 14 -5.13 4.86 -4.34
C PRO A 14 -5.49 3.37 -4.31
N THR A 15 -6.13 2.94 -3.25
CA THR A 15 -6.45 1.55 -2.96
C THR A 15 -7.95 1.40 -2.75
N ARG A 16 -8.54 0.35 -3.30
CA ARG A 16 -9.97 0.05 -3.16
C ARG A 16 -10.35 -0.18 -1.71
N GLU A 17 -11.54 0.25 -1.33
CA GLU A 17 -12.13 0.07 -0.01
C GLU A 17 -12.04 -1.37 0.52
N SER A 18 -12.30 -2.36 -0.33
CA SER A 18 -12.24 -3.78 0.03
C SER A 18 -10.86 -4.26 0.53
N LEU A 19 -9.82 -3.47 0.34
CA LEU A 19 -8.44 -3.77 0.75
C LEU A 19 -7.97 -2.94 1.94
N LEU A 20 -8.78 -2.03 2.48
CA LEU A 20 -8.41 -1.14 3.59
C LEU A 20 -7.92 -1.87 4.83
N SER A 21 -8.52 -3.02 5.15
CA SER A 21 -8.12 -3.85 6.30
C SER A 21 -6.68 -4.38 6.24
N ARG A 22 -5.98 -4.20 5.14
CA ARG A 22 -4.59 -4.66 4.95
C ARG A 22 -3.55 -3.58 5.15
N PHE A 23 -3.94 -2.29 5.07
CA PHE A 23 -3.01 -1.18 4.98
C PHE A 23 -3.36 -0.05 5.93
N GLY A 24 -2.34 0.66 6.40
CA GLY A 24 -2.54 2.00 6.94
C GLY A 24 -2.93 2.96 5.80
N ALA A 25 -3.85 3.88 6.10
CA ALA A 25 -4.37 4.84 5.14
C ALA A 25 -4.23 6.27 5.65
N VAL A 26 -4.14 7.20 4.70
CA VAL A 26 -3.93 8.61 4.99
C VAL A 26 -4.94 9.48 4.26
N ALA A 27 -5.22 10.64 4.85
CA ALA A 27 -5.90 11.74 4.17
C ALA A 27 -5.16 13.05 4.42
N GLY A 28 -5.37 13.99 3.53
CA GLY A 28 -4.75 15.28 3.61
C GLY A 28 -5.09 16.15 2.42
N ARG A 29 -4.44 17.30 2.33
CA ARG A 29 -4.68 18.28 1.27
C ARG A 29 -3.64 18.14 0.16
N ARG A 30 -4.11 18.17 -1.06
CA ARG A 30 -3.22 18.22 -2.23
C ARG A 30 -2.39 19.50 -2.20
N ILE A 31 -1.10 19.37 -2.45
CA ILE A 31 -0.21 20.54 -2.54
C ILE A 31 -0.39 21.18 -3.93
N SER A 32 -0.69 22.48 -3.94
CA SER A 32 -0.87 23.23 -5.18
C SER A 32 0.41 23.20 -6.04
N GLY A 33 0.24 22.97 -7.34
CA GLY A 33 1.36 22.89 -8.28
C GLY A 33 2.18 21.59 -8.24
N ARG A 34 1.82 20.62 -7.38
CA ARG A 34 2.51 19.31 -7.29
C ARG A 34 1.50 18.17 -7.42
N ALA A 35 1.45 17.56 -8.60
CA ALA A 35 0.59 16.41 -8.85
C ALA A 35 1.02 15.21 -7.97
N GLY A 36 0.04 14.51 -7.39
CA GLY A 36 0.31 13.32 -6.58
C GLY A 36 1.00 13.59 -5.24
N VAL A 37 1.08 14.85 -4.79
CA VAL A 37 1.69 15.22 -3.50
C VAL A 37 0.62 15.79 -2.57
N TYR A 38 0.56 15.23 -1.37
CA TYR A 38 -0.44 15.61 -0.37
C TYR A 38 0.27 15.94 0.96
N ARG A 39 -0.19 16.97 1.65
CA ARG A 39 0.15 17.21 3.05
C ARG A 39 -0.75 16.34 3.92
N VAL A 40 -0.18 15.40 4.65
CA VAL A 40 -0.92 14.48 5.52
C VAL A 40 -1.51 15.21 6.72
N GLU A 41 -2.77 14.96 6.99
CA GLU A 41 -3.50 15.50 8.15
C GLU A 41 -4.06 14.37 9.04
N THR A 42 -4.31 13.21 8.45
CA THR A 42 -4.91 12.06 9.14
C THR A 42 -4.22 10.78 8.73
N VAL A 43 -3.93 9.93 9.71
CA VAL A 43 -3.40 8.57 9.49
C VAL A 43 -4.23 7.61 10.32
N ILE A 44 -4.72 6.52 9.71
CA ILE A 44 -5.49 5.47 10.39
C ILE A 44 -4.93 4.11 9.95
N GLU A 45 -4.61 3.26 10.94
CA GLU A 45 -4.18 1.90 10.67
C GLU A 45 -5.40 1.01 10.40
N LYS A 46 -5.38 0.34 9.24
CA LYS A 46 -6.41 -0.63 8.84
C LYS A 46 -7.85 -0.14 9.10
N PRO A 47 -8.23 1.02 8.53
CA PRO A 47 -9.52 1.62 8.82
C PRO A 47 -10.67 0.74 8.36
N THR A 48 -11.79 0.82 9.06
CA THR A 48 -13.05 0.29 8.56
C THR A 48 -13.57 1.15 7.40
N PRO A 49 -14.43 0.61 6.51
CA PRO A 49 -15.06 1.41 5.44
C PRO A 49 -15.72 2.69 5.95
N THR A 50 -16.49 2.59 7.03
CA THR A 50 -17.16 3.74 7.65
C THR A 50 -16.19 4.81 8.14
N GLU A 51 -15.11 4.41 8.81
CA GLU A 51 -14.06 5.37 9.23
C GLU A 51 -13.38 6.03 8.03
N ALA A 52 -13.15 5.26 6.97
CA ALA A 52 -12.53 5.77 5.76
C ALA A 52 -13.42 6.80 5.07
N GLU A 53 -14.72 6.53 4.92
CA GLU A 53 -15.67 7.49 4.36
C GLU A 53 -15.75 8.79 5.17
N GLN A 54 -15.69 8.70 6.49
CA GLN A 54 -15.82 9.87 7.37
C GLN A 54 -14.53 10.69 7.47
N ARG A 55 -13.36 10.07 7.38
CA ARG A 55 -12.09 10.69 7.79
C ARG A 55 -10.97 10.64 6.75
N LEU A 56 -11.09 9.81 5.71
CA LEU A 56 -10.01 9.58 4.76
C LEU A 56 -10.36 9.98 3.32
N MET A 57 -11.42 10.73 3.14
CA MET A 57 -11.78 11.28 1.84
C MET A 57 -10.78 12.36 1.40
N VAL A 58 -10.21 12.19 0.20
CA VAL A 58 -9.28 13.15 -0.39
C VAL A 58 -9.86 13.67 -1.70
N PRO A 59 -10.06 14.98 -1.85
CA PRO A 59 -10.58 15.57 -3.08
C PRO A 59 -9.73 15.20 -4.30
N GLY A 60 -10.39 14.72 -5.35
CA GLY A 60 -9.74 14.30 -6.59
C GLY A 60 -9.32 12.82 -6.63
N ILE A 61 -9.49 12.08 -5.54
CA ILE A 61 -9.42 10.61 -5.56
C ILE A 61 -10.80 10.05 -5.88
N ARG A 62 -10.83 9.00 -6.70
CA ARG A 62 -12.08 8.32 -7.10
C ARG A 62 -12.83 7.80 -5.87
N ALA A 63 -14.15 7.95 -5.85
CA ALA A 63 -15.01 7.39 -4.80
C ALA A 63 -14.77 5.88 -4.61
N GLY A 64 -14.71 5.42 -3.36
CA GLY A 64 -14.37 4.03 -2.99
C GLY A 64 -12.87 3.70 -3.09
N TYR A 65 -12.02 4.72 -3.28
CA TYR A 65 -10.57 4.60 -3.21
C TYR A 65 -10.00 5.55 -2.16
N TYR A 66 -8.99 5.08 -1.45
CA TYR A 66 -8.32 5.81 -0.37
C TYR A 66 -6.81 5.73 -0.54
N LEU A 67 -6.09 6.74 -0.10
CA LEU A 67 -4.63 6.74 -0.15
C LEU A 67 -4.09 5.80 0.93
N CYS A 68 -3.58 4.64 0.52
CA CYS A 68 -2.96 3.68 1.43
C CYS A 68 -1.45 3.67 1.29
N PHE A 69 -0.74 3.42 2.39
CA PHE A 69 0.72 3.32 2.37
C PHE A 69 1.21 2.27 1.37
N PHE A 70 2.24 2.66 0.64
CA PHE A 70 2.91 1.79 -0.33
C PHE A 70 3.97 0.89 0.33
N GLY A 71 4.43 1.26 1.53
CA GLY A 71 5.50 0.58 2.26
C GLY A 71 6.86 1.26 2.12
N THR A 72 6.93 2.41 1.45
CA THR A 72 8.15 3.22 1.30
C THR A 72 8.01 4.49 2.12
N HIS A 73 8.98 4.75 2.99
CA HIS A 73 8.97 5.89 3.89
C HIS A 73 10.35 6.51 4.02
N VAL A 74 10.39 7.84 4.15
CA VAL A 74 11.58 8.61 4.52
C VAL A 74 11.16 9.50 5.69
N PHE A 75 11.85 9.37 6.81
CA PHE A 75 11.48 10.06 8.03
C PHE A 75 12.58 10.95 8.54
N THR A 76 12.19 12.03 9.20
CA THR A 76 13.06 12.87 10.02
C THR A 76 13.34 12.16 11.36
N PRO A 77 14.38 12.57 12.11
CA PRO A 77 14.63 12.07 13.45
C PRO A 77 13.45 12.23 14.42
N THR A 78 12.58 13.22 14.19
CA THR A 78 11.39 13.50 15.01
C THR A 78 10.50 12.26 15.21
N LEU A 79 10.38 11.39 14.19
CA LEU A 79 9.62 10.15 14.32
C LEU A 79 10.23 9.21 15.35
N MET A 80 11.56 9.09 15.38
CA MET A 80 12.25 8.19 16.35
C MET A 80 12.05 8.70 17.78
N ASP A 81 12.13 10.02 17.98
CA ASP A 81 11.86 10.66 19.28
C ASP A 81 10.40 10.46 19.71
N LEU A 82 9.46 10.53 18.78
CA LEU A 82 8.06 10.24 19.04
C LEU A 82 7.84 8.78 19.47
N LEU A 83 8.41 7.84 18.73
CA LEU A 83 8.31 6.40 19.06
C LEU A 83 8.92 6.11 20.42
N ALA A 84 10.08 6.65 20.74
CA ALA A 84 10.72 6.49 22.06
C ALA A 84 9.81 6.99 23.18
N ARG A 85 9.28 8.21 23.06
CA ARG A 85 8.34 8.79 24.06
C ARG A 85 7.05 7.97 24.20
N MET A 86 6.51 7.45 23.09
CA MET A 86 5.30 6.64 23.14
C MET A 86 5.54 5.29 23.84
N LEU A 87 6.72 4.68 23.66
CA LEU A 87 7.11 3.46 24.36
C LEU A 87 7.34 3.66 25.85
N GLU A 88 7.94 4.80 26.22
CA GLU A 88 8.19 5.15 27.64
C GLU A 88 6.90 5.49 28.39
N SER A 89 5.93 6.12 27.72
CA SER A 89 4.68 6.59 28.37
C SER A 89 3.75 5.43 28.74
N ASP A 90 3.77 4.32 28.02
CA ASP A 90 2.97 3.13 28.30
C ASP A 90 3.68 1.86 27.80
N PRO A 91 4.51 1.21 28.65
CA PRO A 91 5.25 0.01 28.29
C PRO A 91 4.40 -1.20 27.92
N HIS A 92 3.11 -1.18 28.28
CA HIS A 92 2.16 -2.26 28.01
C HIS A 92 1.31 -2.01 26.73
N ARG A 93 1.38 -0.81 26.19
CA ARG A 93 0.63 -0.45 24.97
C ARG A 93 1.39 -0.86 23.73
N THR A 94 0.70 -1.51 22.79
CA THR A 94 1.26 -1.74 21.47
C THR A 94 1.36 -0.40 20.72
N VAL A 95 2.58 0.10 20.53
CA VAL A 95 2.84 1.29 19.73
C VAL A 95 2.87 0.86 18.26
N THR A 96 1.97 1.42 17.45
CA THR A 96 1.97 1.19 16.00
C THR A 96 2.64 2.36 15.27
N LEU A 97 3.28 2.06 14.15
CA LEU A 97 3.87 3.09 13.29
C LEU A 97 2.80 4.13 12.87
N SER A 98 1.60 3.69 12.51
CA SER A 98 0.52 4.58 12.10
C SER A 98 0.09 5.55 13.20
N ALA A 99 0.11 5.13 14.49
CA ALA A 99 -0.16 6.03 15.60
C ALA A 99 0.93 7.12 15.74
N ALA A 100 2.20 6.74 15.59
CA ALA A 100 3.31 7.69 15.60
C ALA A 100 3.26 8.64 14.38
N LEU A 101 2.88 8.15 13.21
CA LEU A 101 2.72 8.97 12.01
C LEU A 101 1.54 9.95 12.13
N ALA A 102 0.46 9.55 12.79
CA ALA A 102 -0.66 10.46 13.08
C ALA A 102 -0.24 11.61 14.00
N GLU A 103 0.65 11.36 14.96
CA GLU A 103 1.20 12.39 15.84
C GLU A 103 2.25 13.23 15.11
N LEU A 104 3.11 12.61 14.28
CA LEU A 104 4.09 13.30 13.44
C LEU A 104 3.43 14.35 12.55
N ALA A 105 2.30 14.00 11.92
CA ALA A 105 1.55 14.90 11.04
C ALA A 105 1.03 16.17 11.76
N ARG A 106 0.94 16.15 13.10
CA ARG A 106 0.57 17.32 13.92
C ARG A 106 1.76 18.21 14.29
N GLN A 107 2.97 17.61 14.33
CA GLN A 107 4.17 18.28 14.83
C GLN A 107 5.03 18.86 13.71
N GLU A 108 5.04 18.24 12.55
CA GLU A 108 5.83 18.70 11.40
C GLU A 108 5.09 18.53 10.07
N GLN A 109 5.67 19.05 9.01
CA GLN A 109 5.19 18.80 7.66
C GLN A 109 5.46 17.35 7.30
N TYR A 110 4.39 16.59 7.06
CA TYR A 110 4.44 15.22 6.62
C TYR A 110 3.76 15.08 5.24
N LEU A 111 4.46 14.50 4.28
CA LEU A 111 4.00 14.40 2.90
C LEU A 111 3.62 12.97 2.54
N ALA A 112 2.57 12.83 1.76
CA ALA A 112 2.24 11.61 1.03
C ALA A 112 2.53 11.83 -0.46
N LEU A 113 3.28 10.91 -1.06
CA LEU A 113 3.66 10.92 -2.46
C LEU A 113 2.97 9.75 -3.16
N GLU A 114 2.10 10.06 -4.12
CA GLU A 114 1.38 9.05 -4.88
C GLU A 114 2.34 8.29 -5.80
N ASP A 115 2.47 6.99 -5.56
CA ASP A 115 3.24 6.09 -6.39
C ASP A 115 2.34 5.45 -7.45
N THR A 116 2.76 5.48 -8.70
CA THR A 116 2.06 4.88 -9.84
C THR A 116 2.51 3.45 -10.14
N GLY A 117 3.52 2.95 -9.43
CA GLY A 117 4.04 1.59 -9.54
C GLY A 117 3.01 0.55 -9.11
N ARG A 118 3.29 -0.71 -9.42
CA ARG A 118 2.47 -1.82 -8.94
C ARG A 118 2.95 -2.28 -7.57
N ARG A 119 2.03 -2.33 -6.61
CA ARG A 119 2.29 -2.90 -5.28
C ARG A 119 1.88 -4.37 -5.26
N TYR A 120 2.76 -5.21 -4.73
CA TYR A 120 2.49 -6.62 -4.47
C TYR A 120 2.60 -6.89 -2.97
N ASP A 121 1.53 -7.40 -2.39
CA ASP A 121 1.50 -7.82 -0.99
C ASP A 121 2.02 -9.27 -0.90
N LEU A 122 3.28 -9.42 -0.54
CA LEU A 122 3.93 -10.73 -0.44
C LEU A 122 3.38 -11.58 0.71
N GLY A 123 2.76 -10.96 1.71
CA GLY A 123 2.12 -11.64 2.83
C GLY A 123 0.72 -12.19 2.49
N ALA A 124 0.13 -11.76 1.38
CA ALA A 124 -1.15 -12.30 0.94
C ALA A 124 -1.00 -13.71 0.37
N ARG A 125 -2.07 -14.52 0.48
CA ARG A 125 -2.12 -15.83 -0.18
C ARG A 125 -1.82 -15.68 -1.67
N TYR A 126 -0.84 -16.40 -2.17
CA TYR A 126 -0.31 -16.31 -3.54
C TYR A 126 0.33 -14.96 -3.92
N GLY A 127 0.55 -14.04 -2.96
CA GLY A 127 1.13 -12.73 -3.24
C GLY A 127 2.53 -12.82 -3.82
N LEU A 128 3.38 -13.68 -3.25
CA LEU A 128 4.72 -13.94 -3.78
C LEU A 128 4.68 -14.50 -5.21
N LEU A 129 3.83 -15.50 -5.47
CA LEU A 129 3.66 -16.08 -6.81
C LEU A 129 3.23 -15.01 -7.82
N THR A 130 2.23 -14.19 -7.46
CA THR A 130 1.74 -13.11 -8.31
C THR A 130 2.84 -12.08 -8.61
N ALA A 131 3.65 -11.73 -7.60
CA ALA A 131 4.76 -10.80 -7.77
C ALA A 131 5.83 -11.39 -8.70
N GLN A 132 6.22 -12.65 -8.50
CA GLN A 132 7.19 -13.34 -9.34
C GLN A 132 6.75 -13.43 -10.80
N LEU A 133 5.50 -13.84 -11.05
CA LEU A 133 4.94 -13.89 -12.41
C LEU A 133 4.90 -12.51 -13.06
N ALA A 134 4.48 -11.49 -12.31
CA ALA A 134 4.43 -10.13 -12.84
C ALA A 134 5.83 -9.58 -13.18
N LEU A 135 6.83 -9.86 -12.36
CA LEU A 135 8.22 -9.48 -12.63
C LEU A 135 8.79 -10.26 -13.83
N ALA A 136 8.60 -11.56 -13.87
CA ALA A 136 9.07 -12.42 -14.96
C ALA A 136 8.46 -12.02 -16.30
N LEU A 137 7.16 -11.75 -16.34
CA LEU A 137 6.45 -11.31 -17.56
C LEU A 137 6.82 -9.89 -18.02
N ASN A 138 7.51 -9.11 -17.20
CA ASN A 138 8.09 -7.82 -17.59
C ASN A 138 9.62 -7.91 -17.80
N GLY A 139 10.23 -9.06 -17.56
CA GLY A 139 11.66 -9.33 -17.72
C GLY A 139 12.10 -9.67 -19.13
N ARG A 140 13.40 -9.97 -19.28
CA ARG A 140 14.01 -10.39 -20.56
C ARG A 140 13.45 -11.72 -21.06
N ASP A 141 13.13 -12.63 -20.14
CA ASP A 141 12.71 -14.00 -20.42
C ASP A 141 11.18 -14.13 -20.53
N ARG A 142 10.50 -13.01 -20.77
CA ARG A 142 9.03 -12.93 -20.84
C ARG A 142 8.42 -14.00 -21.73
N ASN A 143 8.99 -14.21 -22.92
CA ASN A 143 8.42 -15.14 -23.90
C ASN A 143 8.57 -16.59 -23.44
N GLU A 144 9.71 -16.94 -22.86
CA GLU A 144 9.97 -18.27 -22.28
C GLU A 144 9.01 -18.55 -21.12
N VAL A 145 8.88 -17.62 -20.19
CA VAL A 145 7.94 -17.72 -19.06
C VAL A 145 6.50 -17.89 -19.55
N LEU A 146 6.12 -17.12 -20.58
CA LEU A 146 4.77 -17.22 -21.16
C LEU A 146 4.53 -18.59 -21.80
N THR A 147 5.53 -19.13 -22.53
CA THR A 147 5.45 -20.47 -23.13
C THR A 147 5.24 -21.53 -22.05
N HIS A 148 6.07 -21.53 -21.01
CA HIS A 148 5.92 -22.50 -19.91
C HIS A 148 4.57 -22.39 -19.20
N LEU A 149 4.04 -21.18 -19.02
CA LEU A 149 2.71 -21.01 -18.44
C LEU A 149 1.60 -21.60 -19.31
N LEU A 150 1.70 -21.42 -20.63
CA LEU A 150 0.74 -21.99 -21.58
C LEU A 150 0.82 -23.52 -21.62
N GLU A 151 2.02 -24.10 -21.59
CA GLU A 151 2.24 -25.54 -21.49
C GLU A 151 1.61 -26.13 -20.23
N LEU A 152 1.85 -25.53 -19.06
CA LEU A 152 1.24 -25.95 -17.79
C LEU A 152 -0.29 -25.88 -17.81
N LEU A 153 -0.87 -24.88 -18.46
CA LEU A 153 -2.31 -24.76 -18.60
C LEU A 153 -2.89 -25.83 -19.53
N ALA A 154 -2.21 -26.10 -20.67
CA ALA A 154 -2.63 -27.11 -21.61
C ALA A 154 -2.57 -28.55 -21.03
N GLU A 155 -1.51 -28.91 -20.30
CA GLU A 155 -1.39 -30.16 -19.57
C GLU A 155 -2.52 -30.38 -18.58
N ARG A 156 -2.92 -29.32 -17.86
CA ARG A 156 -4.00 -29.39 -16.89
C ARG A 156 -5.35 -29.65 -17.56
N GLU A 157 -5.63 -29.05 -18.72
CA GLU A 157 -6.88 -29.27 -19.44
C GLU A 157 -6.98 -30.72 -19.99
N MET A 158 -5.87 -31.29 -20.45
CA MET A 158 -5.84 -32.67 -20.89
C MET A 158 -6.13 -33.67 -19.75
N THR A 159 -5.57 -33.42 -18.55
CA THR A 159 -5.82 -34.28 -17.37
C THR A 159 -7.24 -34.17 -16.82
N THR A 160 -7.91 -33.04 -16.99
CA THR A 160 -9.31 -32.86 -16.55
C THR A 160 -10.33 -33.42 -17.56
N GLY A 161 -9.97 -33.56 -18.84
CA GLY A 161 -10.85 -34.12 -19.88
C GLY A 161 -10.96 -35.66 -19.88
N GLU A 162 -10.04 -36.36 -19.23
CA GLU A 162 -10.04 -37.85 -19.18
C GLU A 162 -10.87 -38.43 -18.00
N GLY A 163 -11.50 -37.60 -17.18
CA GLY A 163 -12.15 -37.99 -15.92
C GLY A 163 -13.69 -38.12 -15.92
N GLU A 164 -14.40 -38.04 -17.05
CA GLU A 164 -15.83 -38.39 -17.10
C GLU A 164 -16.05 -39.78 -17.64
N PRO A 165 -16.26 -40.82 -16.79
CA PRO A 165 -16.82 -42.06 -17.28
C PRO A 165 -18.27 -41.83 -17.65
N HIS A 166 -18.59 -41.99 -18.92
CA HIS A 166 -19.96 -42.18 -19.38
C HIS A 166 -20.58 -43.37 -18.62
N GLY A 167 -21.24 -43.10 -17.51
CA GLY A 167 -22.13 -44.04 -16.82
C GLY A 167 -23.46 -44.11 -17.55
N ARG A 168 -23.73 -45.27 -18.09
CA ARG A 168 -25.05 -45.70 -18.59
C ARG A 168 -26.06 -45.87 -17.44
#